data_04a408ae18b16eb205fc19964c567ba5
#
_entry.id   04a408ae18b16eb205fc19964c567ba5
#
_cell.length_a   1.000
_cell.length_b   1.000
_cell.length_c   1.000
_cell.angle_alpha   90.00
_cell.angle_beta   90.00
_cell.angle_gamma   90.00
#
_symmetry.space_group_name_H-M   'P 1'
#
loop_
_entity.id
_entity.type
_entity.pdbx_description
1 polymer ?
#
loop_
_entity_poly.entity_id
_entity_poly.type
_entity_poly.pdbx_seq_one_letter_code
_entity_poly.pdbx_strand_id
1 'polypeptide(L)'
;PFIPLGTKLDPHGRFVAKWGLVEGIAHNFVSVYIPPQLHASTLGDLGKSILDLPPGVTVIGGDFNALMDRGKDSSSGVGTQVLATDTRFKEWVGSLGLCDAWRIWNPNLIQYTHTSAAHGSHSRLDYLLMPSTDIHLTCGARVLPRGLSDHSPVQISIGKEGAQRRPMWRLNAWFLQDPQFAKHMGEDIRQY
;
A
#
# COMPACT_ATOMS: atom_id res chain seq x y z
N PRO A 1 -9.74 -16.97 -6.22
CA PRO A 1 -9.61 -16.98 -4.75
C PRO A 1 -8.13 -17.08 -4.35
N PHE A 2 -7.76 -16.51 -3.19
CA PHE A 2 -6.44 -16.66 -2.59
C PHE A 2 -6.42 -17.92 -1.72
N ILE A 3 -5.46 -18.82 -1.97
CA ILE A 3 -5.24 -20.05 -1.19
C ILE A 3 -4.01 -19.80 -0.29
N PRO A 4 -4.17 -19.57 1.02
CA PRO A 4 -3.05 -19.28 1.91
C PRO A 4 -2.18 -20.53 2.12
N LEU A 5 -0.86 -20.35 2.10
CA LEU A 5 0.14 -21.39 2.36
C LEU A 5 0.95 -21.10 3.63
N GLY A 6 1.08 -19.84 4.02
CA GLY A 6 1.79 -19.49 5.24
C GLY A 6 1.67 -18.02 5.62
N THR A 7 2.13 -17.71 6.83
CA THR A 7 2.12 -16.37 7.41
C THR A 7 3.35 -16.19 8.29
N LYS A 8 3.97 -15.00 8.24
CA LYS A 8 5.04 -14.57 9.14
C LYS A 8 4.62 -13.26 9.79
N LEU A 9 4.67 -13.20 11.10
CA LEU A 9 4.32 -12.03 11.89
C LEU A 9 5.59 -11.40 12.46
N ASP A 10 5.67 -10.07 12.42
CA ASP A 10 6.65 -9.34 13.20
C ASP A 10 6.28 -9.40 14.68
N PRO A 11 7.21 -9.73 15.59
CA PRO A 11 6.93 -9.81 17.04
C PRO A 11 6.41 -8.48 17.64
N HIS A 12 6.74 -7.36 17.00
CA HIS A 12 6.32 -6.03 17.44
C HIS A 12 5.08 -5.49 16.68
N GLY A 13 4.46 -6.30 15.81
CA GLY A 13 3.24 -5.95 15.09
C GLY A 13 3.40 -4.88 14.00
N ARG A 14 4.63 -4.57 13.55
CA ARG A 14 4.91 -3.53 12.55
C ARG A 14 4.67 -4.00 11.11
N PHE A 15 4.76 -5.30 10.88
CA PHE A 15 4.45 -5.89 9.58
C PHE A 15 3.94 -7.33 9.69
N VAL A 16 3.22 -7.75 8.67
CA VAL A 16 2.79 -9.14 8.48
C VAL A 16 3.02 -9.53 7.03
N ALA A 17 3.61 -10.69 6.82
CA ALA A 17 3.73 -11.31 5.51
C ALA A 17 2.83 -12.53 5.41
N LYS A 18 2.08 -12.63 4.32
CA LYS A 18 1.23 -13.78 4.02
C LYS A 18 1.49 -14.22 2.59
N TRP A 19 1.71 -15.51 2.38
CA TRP A 19 1.94 -16.06 1.05
C TRP A 19 0.97 -17.17 0.72
N GLY A 20 0.77 -17.38 -0.58
CA GLY A 20 -0.20 -18.35 -1.06
C GLY A 20 -0.34 -18.29 -2.57
N LEU A 21 -1.36 -18.94 -3.08
CA LEU A 21 -1.65 -19.02 -4.51
C LEU A 21 -2.83 -18.11 -4.87
N VAL A 22 -2.67 -17.34 -5.93
CA VAL A 22 -3.75 -16.63 -6.63
C VAL A 22 -3.80 -17.20 -8.04
N GLU A 23 -4.89 -17.86 -8.39
CA GLU A 23 -5.05 -18.54 -9.70
C GLU A 23 -3.89 -19.49 -10.05
N GLY A 24 -3.35 -20.19 -9.03
CA GLY A 24 -2.25 -21.12 -9.18
C GLY A 24 -0.85 -20.49 -9.19
N ILE A 25 -0.74 -19.16 -9.16
CA ILE A 25 0.54 -18.43 -9.14
C ILE A 25 0.89 -18.05 -7.70
N ALA A 26 2.14 -18.30 -7.30
CA ALA A 26 2.62 -17.95 -5.96
C ALA A 26 2.73 -16.43 -5.78
N HIS A 27 2.16 -15.93 -4.71
CA HIS A 27 2.20 -14.51 -4.32
C HIS A 27 2.58 -14.36 -2.87
N ASN A 28 3.33 -13.30 -2.57
CA ASN A 28 3.68 -12.84 -1.23
C ASN A 28 3.08 -11.44 -1.03
N PHE A 29 2.27 -11.27 0.00
CA PHE A 29 1.70 -9.98 0.39
C PHE A 29 2.25 -9.59 1.75
N VAL A 30 2.88 -8.42 1.82
CA VAL A 30 3.45 -7.87 3.05
C VAL A 30 2.72 -6.57 3.37
N SER A 31 2.03 -6.52 4.51
CA SER A 31 1.42 -5.31 5.03
C SER A 31 2.32 -4.69 6.08
N VAL A 32 2.55 -3.38 5.98
CA VAL A 32 3.57 -2.68 6.76
C VAL A 32 3.00 -1.41 7.39
N TYR A 33 3.38 -1.17 8.65
CA TYR A 33 3.33 0.14 9.29
C TYR A 33 4.69 0.44 9.92
N ILE A 34 5.36 1.50 9.48
CA ILE A 34 6.67 1.88 10.03
C ILE A 34 6.51 3.06 10.98
N PRO A 35 6.62 2.86 12.30
CA PRO A 35 6.60 3.96 13.27
C PRO A 35 7.76 4.93 12.99
N PRO A 36 7.52 6.27 12.97
CA PRO A 36 8.58 7.25 12.70
C PRO A 36 9.81 7.10 13.61
N GLN A 37 9.59 6.79 14.89
CA GLN A 37 10.64 6.66 15.92
C GLN A 37 11.49 5.40 15.74
N LEU A 38 10.94 4.35 15.14
CA LEU A 38 11.59 3.03 14.94
C LEU A 38 11.94 2.76 13.48
N HIS A 39 12.01 3.81 12.66
CA HIS A 39 12.12 3.69 11.20
C HIS A 39 13.29 2.81 10.74
N ALA A 40 14.49 3.05 11.28
CA ALA A 40 15.70 2.31 10.86
C ALA A 40 15.65 0.83 11.22
N SER A 41 15.29 0.50 12.47
CA SER A 41 15.24 -0.89 12.94
C SER A 41 14.14 -1.67 12.22
N THR A 42 12.98 -1.02 12.01
CA THR A 42 11.85 -1.66 11.31
C THR A 42 12.19 -1.99 9.86
N LEU A 43 12.84 -1.09 9.12
CA LEU A 43 13.30 -1.37 7.75
C LEU A 43 14.32 -2.52 7.71
N GLY A 44 15.23 -2.59 8.69
CA GLY A 44 16.20 -3.69 8.80
C GLY A 44 15.53 -5.05 9.02
N ASP A 45 14.58 -5.13 9.94
CA ASP A 45 13.86 -6.37 10.24
C ASP A 45 12.93 -6.77 9.09
N LEU A 46 12.24 -5.80 8.47
CA LEU A 46 11.40 -6.01 7.30
C LEU A 46 12.23 -6.54 6.12
N GLY A 47 13.39 -5.93 5.85
CA GLY A 47 14.29 -6.37 4.76
C GLY A 47 14.72 -7.83 4.91
N LYS A 48 15.16 -8.24 6.11
CA LYS A 48 15.47 -9.65 6.40
C LYS A 48 14.26 -10.55 6.16
N SER A 49 13.09 -10.12 6.63
CA SER A 49 11.86 -10.91 6.48
C SER A 49 11.42 -11.08 5.04
N ILE A 50 11.64 -10.07 4.18
CA ILE A 50 11.35 -10.14 2.74
C ILE A 50 12.29 -11.14 2.04
N LEU A 51 13.57 -11.13 2.38
CA LEU A 51 14.57 -12.06 1.81
C LEU A 51 14.30 -13.52 2.16
N ASP A 52 13.63 -13.78 3.27
CA ASP A 52 13.23 -15.12 3.72
C ASP A 52 11.91 -15.61 3.12
N LEU A 53 11.21 -14.80 2.33
CA LEU A 53 9.93 -15.20 1.72
C LEU A 53 10.15 -16.27 0.64
N PRO A 54 9.21 -17.20 0.46
CA PRO A 54 9.28 -18.17 -0.62
C PRO A 54 9.22 -17.47 -1.99
N PRO A 55 9.74 -18.12 -3.05
CA PRO A 55 9.63 -17.59 -4.40
C PRO A 55 8.19 -17.29 -4.80
N GLY A 56 7.95 -16.12 -5.41
CA GLY A 56 6.63 -15.67 -5.83
C GLY A 56 6.57 -14.16 -6.09
N VAL A 57 5.51 -13.72 -6.74
CA VAL A 57 5.24 -12.30 -6.97
C VAL A 57 5.06 -11.59 -5.64
N THR A 58 5.96 -10.67 -5.31
CA THR A 58 5.97 -10.02 -3.99
C THR A 58 5.42 -8.60 -4.07
N VAL A 59 4.44 -8.29 -3.22
CA VAL A 59 3.88 -6.95 -3.04
C VAL A 59 4.01 -6.55 -1.59
N ILE A 60 4.67 -5.41 -1.35
CA ILE A 60 4.88 -4.85 -0.03
C ILE A 60 4.10 -3.53 0.03
N GLY A 61 3.09 -3.46 0.88
CA GLY A 61 2.20 -2.30 0.95
C GLY A 61 1.99 -1.80 2.36
N GLY A 62 1.83 -0.48 2.50
CA GLY A 62 1.50 0.15 3.77
C GLY A 62 2.06 1.54 3.95
N ASP A 63 1.98 2.03 5.19
CA ASP A 63 2.49 3.32 5.61
C ASP A 63 3.96 3.21 6.03
N PHE A 64 4.83 3.84 5.24
CA PHE A 64 6.27 3.86 5.48
C PHE A 64 6.74 5.09 6.27
N ASN A 65 5.87 6.07 6.53
CA ASN A 65 6.20 7.31 7.24
C ASN A 65 7.48 8.00 6.72
N ALA A 66 7.72 7.92 5.41
CA ALA A 66 8.87 8.51 4.72
C ALA A 66 8.49 8.88 3.28
N LEU A 67 9.25 9.78 2.68
CA LEU A 67 9.01 10.29 1.33
C LEU A 67 10.08 9.79 0.37
N MET A 68 9.68 9.28 -0.79
CA MET A 68 10.61 8.96 -1.87
C MET A 68 11.09 10.20 -2.63
N ASP A 69 10.18 11.12 -2.93
CA ASP A 69 10.46 12.35 -3.65
C ASP A 69 9.71 13.50 -2.99
N ARG A 70 10.42 14.31 -2.19
CA ARG A 70 9.79 15.43 -1.47
C ARG A 70 9.08 16.43 -2.39
N GLY A 71 9.60 16.64 -3.58
CA GLY A 71 9.00 17.55 -4.55
C GLY A 71 7.65 17.07 -5.09
N LYS A 72 7.44 15.75 -5.13
CA LYS A 72 6.22 15.12 -5.65
C LYS A 72 5.33 14.52 -4.55
N ASP A 73 5.95 14.13 -3.43
CA ASP A 73 5.28 13.35 -2.38
C ASP A 73 4.91 14.18 -1.15
N SER A 74 5.16 15.51 -1.17
CA SER A 74 4.75 16.44 -0.10
C SER A 74 4.25 17.76 -0.67
N SER A 75 3.15 18.26 -0.13
CA SER A 75 2.62 19.60 -0.46
C SER A 75 3.53 20.74 0.03
N SER A 76 4.39 20.48 1.02
CA SER A 76 5.39 21.42 1.55
C SER A 76 6.75 21.26 0.85
N GLY A 77 6.84 20.50 -0.21
CA GLY A 77 8.00 19.76 -0.67
C GLY A 77 9.18 20.55 -1.24
N VAL A 78 8.98 21.72 -1.83
CA VAL A 78 10.10 22.46 -2.46
C VAL A 78 10.75 23.37 -1.43
N GLY A 79 12.04 23.12 -1.11
CA GLY A 79 12.81 23.92 -0.16
C GLY A 79 12.89 23.39 1.27
N THR A 80 12.24 22.27 1.59
CA THR A 80 12.35 21.63 2.91
C THR A 80 13.56 20.70 2.99
N GLN A 81 14.20 20.66 4.17
CA GLN A 81 15.33 19.77 4.44
C GLN A 81 14.94 18.30 4.21
N VAL A 82 15.77 17.56 3.48
CA VAL A 82 15.62 16.09 3.32
C VAL A 82 15.86 15.44 4.69
N LEU A 83 14.89 14.64 5.13
CA LEU A 83 15.03 13.93 6.39
C LEU A 83 15.88 12.65 6.21
N ALA A 84 16.59 12.29 7.27
CA ALA A 84 17.37 11.05 7.28
C ALA A 84 16.49 9.79 7.06
N THR A 85 15.22 9.85 7.47
CA THR A 85 14.23 8.80 7.21
C THR A 85 13.95 8.62 5.73
N ASP A 86 13.82 9.72 4.97
CA ASP A 86 13.55 9.68 3.53
C ASP A 86 14.74 9.09 2.77
N THR A 87 15.97 9.54 3.11
CA THR A 87 17.18 9.00 2.50
C THR A 87 17.31 7.50 2.77
N ARG A 88 17.14 7.09 4.02
CA ARG A 88 17.21 5.68 4.42
C ARG A 88 16.16 4.82 3.74
N PHE A 89 14.93 5.33 3.60
CA PHE A 89 13.87 4.62 2.90
C PHE A 89 14.22 4.41 1.42
N LYS A 90 14.70 5.45 0.73
CA LYS A 90 15.18 5.35 -0.66
C LYS A 90 16.29 4.33 -0.83
N GLU A 91 17.31 4.38 0.03
CA GLU A 91 18.43 3.45 0.01
C GLU A 91 17.97 2.02 0.26
N TRP A 92 17.06 1.81 1.21
CA TRP A 92 16.48 0.51 1.52
C TRP A 92 15.70 -0.06 0.33
N VAL A 93 14.84 0.73 -0.31
CA VAL A 93 14.10 0.32 -1.52
C VAL A 93 15.07 -0.07 -2.63
N GLY A 94 16.10 0.74 -2.88
CA GLY A 94 17.12 0.48 -3.89
C GLY A 94 17.95 -0.78 -3.59
N SER A 95 18.34 -1.00 -2.32
CA SER A 95 19.18 -2.14 -1.91
C SER A 95 18.48 -3.49 -2.10
N LEU A 96 17.14 -3.52 -2.05
CA LEU A 96 16.33 -4.71 -2.30
C LEU A 96 15.83 -4.83 -3.75
N GLY A 97 16.26 -3.94 -4.65
CA GLY A 97 15.80 -3.94 -6.04
C GLY A 97 14.30 -3.68 -6.19
N LEU A 98 13.69 -3.00 -5.21
CA LEU A 98 12.27 -2.66 -5.23
C LEU A 98 12.02 -1.38 -6.02
N CYS A 99 10.78 -1.23 -6.51
CA CYS A 99 10.29 0.01 -7.12
C CYS A 99 8.89 0.34 -6.60
N ASP A 100 8.53 1.62 -6.66
CA ASP A 100 7.20 2.12 -6.35
C ASP A 100 6.28 1.90 -7.54
N ALA A 101 5.43 0.89 -7.44
CA ALA A 101 4.53 0.48 -8.51
C ALA A 101 3.54 1.60 -8.90
N TRP A 102 3.08 2.40 -7.94
CA TRP A 102 2.19 3.52 -8.26
C TRP A 102 2.92 4.61 -9.06
N ARG A 103 4.16 4.95 -8.70
CA ARG A 103 4.95 5.97 -9.37
C ARG A 103 5.35 5.57 -10.79
N ILE A 104 5.59 4.29 -11.04
CA ILE A 104 5.85 3.77 -12.40
C ILE A 104 4.66 4.06 -13.33
N TRP A 105 3.43 3.85 -12.85
CA TRP A 105 2.22 4.12 -13.64
C TRP A 105 1.83 5.61 -13.67
N ASN A 106 2.31 6.41 -12.73
CA ASN A 106 1.96 7.83 -12.56
C ASN A 106 3.21 8.69 -12.36
N PRO A 107 4.15 8.74 -13.35
CA PRO A 107 5.48 9.31 -13.16
C PRO A 107 5.47 10.81 -12.82
N ASN A 108 4.49 11.56 -13.31
CA ASN A 108 4.39 13.00 -13.13
C ASN A 108 3.18 13.43 -12.29
N LEU A 109 2.31 12.50 -11.89
CA LEU A 109 1.12 12.84 -11.13
C LEU A 109 1.50 13.19 -9.68
N ILE A 110 1.02 14.33 -9.21
CA ILE A 110 1.11 14.73 -7.80
C ILE A 110 -0.20 14.31 -7.13
N GLN A 111 -0.10 13.33 -6.27
CA GLN A 111 -1.23 12.82 -5.50
C GLN A 111 -0.75 12.31 -4.15
N TYR A 112 -1.49 12.60 -3.10
CA TYR A 112 -1.13 12.30 -1.72
C TYR A 112 -2.03 11.21 -1.15
N THR A 113 -1.49 10.48 -0.18
CA THR A 113 -2.22 9.41 0.52
C THR A 113 -2.59 9.79 1.94
N HIS A 114 -1.92 10.78 2.54
CA HIS A 114 -2.16 11.25 3.90
C HIS A 114 -2.44 12.75 3.95
N THR A 115 -3.33 13.16 4.85
CA THR A 115 -3.65 14.57 5.12
C THR A 115 -3.52 14.85 6.61
N SER A 116 -2.56 15.71 6.96
CA SER A 116 -2.42 16.21 8.34
C SER A 116 -3.35 17.40 8.56
N ALA A 117 -4.44 17.21 9.28
CA ALA A 117 -5.34 18.29 9.64
C ALA A 117 -4.68 19.34 10.57
N ALA A 118 -3.76 18.89 11.44
CA ALA A 118 -3.05 19.75 12.38
C ALA A 118 -2.09 20.73 11.69
N HIS A 119 -1.54 20.36 10.54
CA HIS A 119 -0.53 21.15 9.82
C HIS A 119 -1.01 21.65 8.46
N GLY A 120 -2.24 21.32 8.04
CA GLY A 120 -2.77 21.68 6.73
C GLY A 120 -1.91 21.16 5.58
N SER A 121 -1.16 20.07 5.77
CA SER A 121 -0.22 19.51 4.80
C SER A 121 -0.67 18.15 4.30
N HIS A 122 -0.22 17.82 3.08
CA HIS A 122 -0.50 16.54 2.44
C HIS A 122 0.80 15.83 2.09
N SER A 123 0.81 14.50 2.25
CA SER A 123 1.98 13.68 1.97
C SER A 123 1.58 12.34 1.36
N ARG A 124 2.45 11.75 0.55
CA ARG A 124 2.31 10.37 0.09
C ARG A 124 3.23 9.50 0.93
N LEU A 125 2.67 8.82 1.91
CA LEU A 125 3.37 7.96 2.88
C LEU A 125 3.08 6.48 2.66
N ASP A 126 1.99 6.18 1.94
CA ASP A 126 1.55 4.84 1.64
C ASP A 126 2.08 4.43 0.26
N TYR A 127 2.78 3.32 0.21
CA TYR A 127 3.40 2.79 -1.00
C TYR A 127 2.97 1.35 -1.25
N LEU A 128 3.01 0.96 -2.53
CA LEU A 128 2.98 -0.43 -2.97
C LEU A 128 4.28 -0.68 -3.72
N LEU A 129 5.20 -1.37 -3.05
CA LEU A 129 6.53 -1.70 -3.57
C LEU A 129 6.52 -3.12 -4.13
N MET A 130 7.23 -3.30 -5.23
CA MET A 130 7.43 -4.60 -5.87
C MET A 130 8.88 -4.73 -6.33
N PRO A 131 9.41 -5.96 -6.49
CA PRO A 131 10.65 -6.16 -7.24
C PRO A 131 10.55 -5.52 -8.62
N SER A 132 11.58 -4.81 -9.04
CA SER A 132 11.61 -4.16 -10.37
C SER A 132 11.48 -5.18 -11.52
N THR A 133 11.87 -6.43 -11.29
CA THR A 133 11.69 -7.56 -12.21
C THR A 133 10.22 -7.91 -12.44
N ASP A 134 9.35 -7.64 -11.47
CA ASP A 134 7.95 -8.09 -11.46
C ASP A 134 6.97 -6.97 -11.86
N ILE A 135 7.45 -5.75 -12.04
CA ILE A 135 6.61 -4.60 -12.35
C ILE A 135 5.82 -4.76 -13.66
N HIS A 136 6.36 -5.52 -14.60
CA HIS A 136 5.70 -5.86 -15.86
C HIS A 136 4.42 -6.69 -15.69
N LEU A 137 4.22 -7.30 -14.51
CA LEU A 137 3.00 -8.03 -14.17
C LEU A 137 1.86 -7.10 -13.75
N THR A 138 2.14 -5.81 -13.56
CA THR A 138 1.11 -4.82 -13.20
C THR A 138 0.45 -4.24 -14.46
N CYS A 139 -0.83 -3.89 -14.36
CA CYS A 139 -1.60 -3.28 -15.45
C CYS A 139 -2.32 -1.98 -15.02
N GLY A 140 -1.89 -1.36 -13.94
CA GLY A 140 -2.38 -0.06 -13.49
C GLY A 140 -2.24 0.14 -12.00
N ALA A 141 -2.17 1.43 -11.60
CA ALA A 141 -2.11 1.84 -10.20
C ALA A 141 -2.86 3.16 -9.98
N ARG A 142 -3.52 3.28 -8.83
CA ARG A 142 -4.27 4.50 -8.47
C ARG A 142 -4.35 4.67 -6.96
N VAL A 143 -4.53 5.92 -6.52
CA VAL A 143 -4.97 6.25 -5.16
C VAL A 143 -6.49 6.35 -5.19
N LEU A 144 -7.16 5.69 -4.26
CA LEU A 144 -8.61 5.69 -4.15
C LEU A 144 -9.08 6.88 -3.30
N PRO A 145 -10.34 7.31 -3.46
CA PRO A 145 -10.91 8.34 -2.60
C PRO A 145 -10.79 7.97 -1.13
N ARG A 146 -10.48 8.96 -0.32
CA ARG A 146 -10.41 8.81 1.12
C ARG A 146 -11.80 8.54 1.70
N GLY A 147 -11.89 7.58 2.62
CA GLY A 147 -13.09 7.32 3.41
C GLY A 147 -13.06 8.04 4.77
N LEU A 148 -13.23 7.29 5.85
CA LEU A 148 -13.25 7.81 7.24
C LEU A 148 -11.85 8.01 7.85
N SER A 149 -10.80 7.54 7.17
CA SER A 149 -9.41 7.68 7.60
C SER A 149 -8.80 9.00 7.09
N ASP A 150 -7.74 9.47 7.72
CA ASP A 150 -6.84 10.52 7.21
C ASP A 150 -5.91 10.00 6.10
N HIS A 151 -5.92 8.68 5.84
CA HIS A 151 -5.24 8.06 4.72
C HIS A 151 -6.19 7.68 3.56
N SER A 152 -5.64 7.69 2.35
CA SER A 152 -6.30 7.24 1.12
C SER A 152 -5.70 5.89 0.69
N PRO A 153 -6.52 4.88 0.37
CA PRO A 153 -6.01 3.59 -0.08
C PRO A 153 -5.26 3.69 -1.41
N VAL A 154 -4.15 2.96 -1.51
CA VAL A 154 -3.41 2.78 -2.77
C VAL A 154 -3.76 1.42 -3.37
N GLN A 155 -3.99 1.37 -4.66
CA GLN A 155 -4.34 0.16 -5.39
C GLN A 155 -3.39 -0.05 -6.56
N ILE A 156 -2.91 -1.29 -6.73
CA ILE A 156 -2.33 -1.78 -8.00
C ILE A 156 -3.20 -2.89 -8.56
N SER A 157 -3.17 -3.05 -9.87
CA SER A 157 -3.79 -4.16 -10.59
C SER A 157 -2.69 -5.05 -11.12
N ILE A 158 -2.74 -6.35 -10.80
CA ILE A 158 -1.80 -7.36 -11.29
C ILE A 158 -2.56 -8.28 -12.25
N GLY A 159 -1.98 -8.59 -13.42
CA GLY A 159 -2.59 -9.43 -14.43
C GLY A 159 -2.32 -8.93 -15.84
N LYS A 160 -2.84 -9.63 -16.84
CA LYS A 160 -2.72 -9.23 -18.25
C LYS A 160 -3.67 -8.06 -18.53
N GLU A 161 -3.17 -7.07 -19.28
CA GLU A 161 -3.99 -6.01 -19.86
C GLU A 161 -5.11 -6.65 -20.70
N GLY A 162 -6.37 -6.32 -20.40
CA GLY A 162 -7.51 -6.93 -21.10
C GLY A 162 -8.16 -8.14 -20.41
N ALA A 163 -7.63 -8.64 -19.30
CA ALA A 163 -8.40 -9.56 -18.47
C ALA A 163 -9.70 -8.87 -18.04
N GLN A 164 -10.85 -9.39 -18.52
CA GLN A 164 -12.15 -8.83 -18.18
C GLN A 164 -12.22 -8.64 -16.66
N ARG A 165 -12.21 -7.36 -16.24
CA ARG A 165 -12.48 -7.03 -14.85
C ARG A 165 -13.81 -7.65 -14.53
N ARG A 166 -13.85 -8.70 -13.70
CA ARG A 166 -15.10 -9.09 -13.07
C ARG A 166 -15.68 -7.80 -12.48
N PRO A 167 -16.90 -7.43 -12.80
CA PRO A 167 -17.47 -6.18 -12.31
C PRO A 167 -17.30 -6.20 -10.79
N MET A 168 -16.50 -5.26 -10.27
CA MET A 168 -16.35 -5.11 -8.84
C MET A 168 -17.74 -4.78 -8.32
N TRP A 169 -18.26 -5.62 -7.41
CA TRP A 169 -19.54 -5.34 -6.78
C TRP A 169 -19.48 -3.90 -6.22
N ARG A 170 -20.39 -3.08 -6.67
CA ARG A 170 -20.55 -1.72 -6.16
C ARG A 170 -21.91 -1.66 -5.50
N LEU A 171 -21.92 -1.28 -4.23
CA LEU A 171 -23.16 -0.91 -3.58
C LEU A 171 -23.80 0.22 -4.40
N ASN A 172 -24.98 -0.03 -4.96
CA ASN A 172 -25.73 1.04 -5.58
C ASN A 172 -26.19 1.97 -4.45
N ALA A 173 -25.70 3.22 -4.46
CA ALA A 173 -26.02 4.22 -3.43
C ALA A 173 -27.54 4.45 -3.28
N TRP A 174 -28.33 4.08 -4.29
CA TRP A 174 -29.78 4.14 -4.21
C TRP A 174 -30.35 3.24 -3.10
N PHE A 175 -29.73 2.07 -2.83
CA PHE A 175 -30.14 1.21 -1.71
C PHE A 175 -29.96 1.87 -0.34
N LEU A 176 -29.04 2.84 -0.21
CA LEU A 176 -28.88 3.60 1.03
C LEU A 176 -30.04 4.56 1.31
N GLN A 177 -30.89 4.82 0.31
CA GLN A 177 -32.14 5.59 0.46
C GLN A 177 -33.30 4.72 0.93
N ASP A 178 -33.18 3.39 0.87
CA ASP A 178 -34.15 2.47 1.44
C ASP A 178 -33.97 2.39 2.96
N PRO A 179 -34.98 2.83 3.76
CA PRO A 179 -34.85 2.83 5.23
C PRO A 179 -34.66 1.42 5.82
N GLN A 180 -35.22 0.38 5.19
CA GLN A 180 -35.06 -1.00 5.67
C GLN A 180 -33.64 -1.51 5.41
N PHE A 181 -33.08 -1.25 4.23
CA PHE A 181 -31.71 -1.61 3.89
C PHE A 181 -30.71 -0.86 4.80
N ALA A 182 -30.90 0.44 4.98
CA ALA A 182 -30.04 1.26 5.85
C ALA A 182 -30.07 0.78 7.31
N LYS A 183 -31.23 0.33 7.80
CA LYS A 183 -31.39 -0.23 9.15
C LYS A 183 -30.62 -1.55 9.31
N HIS A 184 -30.78 -2.51 8.40
CA HIS A 184 -30.10 -3.82 8.45
C HIS A 184 -28.58 -3.64 8.36
N MET A 185 -28.10 -2.80 7.43
CA MET A 185 -26.67 -2.49 7.34
C MET A 185 -26.12 -1.86 8.62
N GLY A 186 -26.89 -0.98 9.27
CA GLY A 186 -26.50 -0.39 10.54
C GLY A 186 -26.50 -1.35 11.72
N GLU A 187 -27.30 -2.41 11.67
CA GLU A 187 -27.30 -3.50 12.66
C GLU A 187 -26.10 -4.43 12.45
N ASP A 188 -25.79 -4.81 11.22
CA ASP A 188 -24.66 -5.67 10.88
C ASP A 188 -23.31 -4.99 11.21
N ILE A 189 -23.16 -3.70 10.91
CA ILE A 189 -21.92 -2.94 11.24
C ILE A 189 -21.67 -2.83 12.74
N ARG A 190 -22.71 -2.86 13.57
CA ARG A 190 -22.59 -2.81 15.04
C ARG A 190 -22.23 -4.15 15.68
N GLN A 191 -22.31 -5.26 14.94
CA GLN A 191 -21.94 -6.60 15.42
C GLN A 191 -20.47 -6.96 15.13
N TYR A 192 -19.73 -6.12 14.41
CA TYR A 192 -18.30 -6.22 14.12
C TYR A 192 -17.52 -5.16 14.89
#